data_1e08055f3c6e9fa40b2ab89bba52c741
#
_entry.id   1e08055f3c6e9fa40b2ab89bba52c741
#
_cell.length_a   1.000
_cell.length_b   1.000
_cell.length_c   1.000
_cell.angle_alpha   90.00
_cell.angle_beta   90.00
_cell.angle_gamma   90.00
#
_symmetry.space_group_name_H-M   'P 1'
#
loop_
_entity.id
_entity.type
_entity.pdbx_description
1 polymer ?
#
loop_
_entity_poly.entity_id
_entity_poly.type
_entity_poly.pdbx_seq_one_letter_code
_entity_poly.pdbx_strand_id
1 'polypeptide(L)'
;MSEIGKRIGRRIRDLRTQRQDRWTQEDLAERAKISVSFLSMIERGERVAHVETLASLAEALGVSLAELFVEPTPQGTHGEELLRPISEFVRSRQLDSRDVEKLLGVARAMFATQASV
;
A
#
# COMPACT_ATOMS: atom_id res chain seq x y z
N MET A 1 -13.91 7.48 19.20
CA MET A 1 -13.59 6.58 18.07
C MET A 1 -12.20 6.00 18.25
N SER A 2 -12.04 4.74 17.95
CA SER A 2 -10.76 4.08 18.17
C SER A 2 -9.74 4.45 17.08
N GLU A 3 -8.48 4.49 17.47
CA GLU A 3 -7.39 4.71 16.52
C GLU A 3 -7.31 3.61 15.47
N ILE A 4 -7.57 2.37 15.90
CA ILE A 4 -7.56 1.21 15.01
C ILE A 4 -8.63 1.36 13.93
N GLY A 5 -9.84 1.76 14.33
CA GLY A 5 -10.93 1.97 13.38
C GLY A 5 -10.60 3.01 12.33
N LYS A 6 -10.00 4.11 12.77
CA LYS A 6 -9.59 5.19 11.84
C LYS A 6 -8.51 4.73 10.88
N ARG A 7 -7.54 3.96 11.37
CA ARG A 7 -6.45 3.46 10.52
C ARG A 7 -6.95 2.47 9.49
N ILE A 8 -7.78 1.53 9.92
CA ILE A 8 -8.36 0.54 9.01
C ILE A 8 -9.21 1.23 7.95
N GLY A 9 -10.05 2.17 8.36
CA GLY A 9 -10.88 2.91 7.43
C GLY A 9 -10.07 3.68 6.40
N ARG A 10 -9.02 4.35 6.84
CA ARG A 10 -8.12 5.09 5.96
C ARG A 10 -7.41 4.16 5.00
N ARG A 11 -6.96 3.01 5.49
CA ARG A 11 -6.29 2.01 4.66
C ARG A 11 -7.22 1.47 3.58
N ILE A 12 -8.46 1.18 3.93
CA ILE A 12 -9.45 0.71 2.97
C ILE A 12 -9.68 1.78 1.89
N ARG A 13 -9.83 3.02 2.30
CA ARG A 13 -10.00 4.13 1.36
C ARG A 13 -8.79 4.25 0.44
N ASP A 14 -7.59 4.18 0.97
CA ASP A 14 -6.36 4.29 0.18
C ASP A 14 -6.26 3.14 -0.83
N LEU A 15 -6.54 1.92 -0.40
CA LEU A 15 -6.51 0.77 -1.30
C LEU A 15 -7.55 0.90 -2.42
N ARG A 16 -8.73 1.45 -2.08
CA ARG A 16 -9.79 1.67 -3.07
C ARG A 16 -9.40 2.75 -4.08
N THR A 17 -8.92 3.88 -3.60
CA THR A 17 -8.65 5.05 -4.46
C THR A 17 -7.34 4.92 -5.24
N GLN A 18 -6.41 4.10 -4.78
CA GLN A 18 -5.13 3.89 -5.45
C GLN A 18 -5.17 2.85 -6.55
N ARG A 19 -6.31 2.17 -6.73
CA ARG A 19 -6.46 1.21 -7.83
C ARG A 19 -6.40 1.94 -9.17
N GLN A 20 -5.85 1.29 -10.17
CA GLN A 20 -5.79 1.86 -11.52
C GLN A 20 -7.17 2.16 -12.08
N ASP A 21 -8.15 1.30 -11.78
CA ASP A 21 -9.52 1.45 -12.24
C ASP A 21 -10.37 2.34 -11.32
N ARG A 22 -9.80 2.89 -10.29
CA ARG A 22 -10.40 3.91 -9.40
C ARG A 22 -11.84 3.61 -9.00
N TRP A 23 -11.98 2.68 -8.08
CA TRP A 23 -13.31 2.32 -7.59
C TRP A 23 -13.91 3.43 -6.73
N THR A 24 -15.23 3.64 -6.94
CA THR A 24 -16.02 4.45 -6.03
C THR A 24 -16.37 3.64 -4.79
N GLN A 25 -16.95 4.31 -3.78
CA GLN A 25 -17.47 3.58 -2.63
C GLN A 25 -18.56 2.60 -3.04
N GLU A 26 -19.37 2.97 -4.03
CA GLU A 26 -20.42 2.08 -4.55
C GLU A 26 -19.83 0.82 -5.14
N ASP A 27 -18.75 0.94 -5.91
CA ASP A 27 -18.08 -0.20 -6.52
C ASP A 27 -17.59 -1.18 -5.46
N LEU A 28 -16.90 -0.68 -4.45
CA LEU A 28 -16.36 -1.53 -3.40
C LEU A 28 -17.47 -2.13 -2.54
N ALA A 29 -18.47 -1.33 -2.18
CA ALA A 29 -19.58 -1.79 -1.36
C ALA A 29 -20.32 -2.94 -2.04
N GLU A 30 -20.56 -2.81 -3.34
CA GLU A 30 -21.21 -3.87 -4.13
C GLU A 30 -20.40 -5.15 -4.10
N ARG A 31 -19.10 -5.06 -4.31
CA ARG A 31 -18.21 -6.23 -4.34
C ARG A 31 -18.07 -6.89 -2.97
N ALA A 32 -18.09 -6.10 -1.92
CA ALA A 32 -18.00 -6.60 -0.55
C ALA A 32 -19.36 -6.97 0.04
N LYS A 33 -20.44 -6.72 -0.70
CA LYS A 33 -21.82 -7.03 -0.30
C LYS A 33 -22.24 -6.31 0.97
N ILE A 34 -21.90 -5.03 1.06
CA ILE A 34 -22.33 -4.15 2.16
C ILE A 34 -22.94 -2.90 1.55
N SER A 35 -23.64 -2.13 2.40
CA SER A 35 -24.21 -0.86 1.94
C SER A 35 -23.13 0.19 1.76
N VAL A 36 -23.37 1.14 0.88
CA VAL A 36 -22.49 2.29 0.67
C VAL A 36 -22.39 3.11 1.96
N SER A 37 -23.51 3.28 2.67
CA SER A 37 -23.52 4.01 3.92
C SER A 37 -22.62 3.37 4.97
N PHE A 38 -22.66 2.04 5.05
CA PHE A 38 -21.82 1.31 6.00
C PHE A 38 -20.34 1.47 5.63
N LEU A 39 -20.01 1.29 4.35
CA LEU A 39 -18.63 1.47 3.88
C LEU A 39 -18.15 2.89 4.16
N SER A 40 -18.98 3.89 3.91
CA SER A 40 -18.64 5.28 4.17
C SER A 40 -18.29 5.50 5.65
N MET A 41 -19.08 4.91 6.56
CA MET A 41 -18.81 5.02 7.99
C MET A 41 -17.51 4.31 8.38
N ILE A 42 -17.22 3.16 7.76
CA ILE A 42 -15.98 2.44 8.00
C ILE A 42 -14.79 3.27 7.54
N GLU A 43 -14.86 3.85 6.35
CA GLU A 43 -13.77 4.67 5.80
C GLU A 43 -13.50 5.92 6.62
N ARG A 44 -14.54 6.49 7.23
CA ARG A 44 -14.37 7.64 8.11
C ARG A 44 -13.95 7.29 9.52
N GLY A 45 -13.89 5.99 9.84
CA GLY A 45 -13.53 5.52 11.17
C GLY A 45 -14.64 5.65 12.19
N GLU A 46 -15.89 5.91 11.76
CA GLU A 46 -17.05 6.05 12.63
C GLU A 46 -17.59 4.70 13.10
N ARG A 47 -17.35 3.64 12.33
CA ARG A 47 -17.77 2.30 12.67
C ARG A 47 -16.61 1.34 12.44
N VAL A 48 -16.50 0.36 13.33
CA VAL A 48 -15.55 -0.74 13.18
C VAL A 48 -16.33 -1.95 12.71
N ALA A 49 -15.92 -2.50 11.57
CA ALA A 49 -16.57 -3.67 11.01
C ALA A 49 -16.10 -4.95 11.71
N HIS A 50 -16.96 -5.96 11.72
CA HIS A 50 -16.57 -7.29 12.17
C HIS A 50 -15.50 -7.86 11.24
N VAL A 51 -14.74 -8.83 11.75
CA VAL A 51 -13.68 -9.48 10.99
C VAL A 51 -14.19 -10.04 9.67
N GLU A 52 -15.38 -10.62 9.66
CA GLU A 52 -15.97 -11.16 8.43
C GLU A 52 -16.17 -10.09 7.36
N THR A 53 -16.65 -8.92 7.76
CA THR A 53 -16.83 -7.80 6.84
C THR A 53 -15.49 -7.29 6.34
N LEU A 54 -14.50 -7.20 7.25
CA LEU A 54 -13.15 -6.79 6.85
C LEU A 54 -12.54 -7.80 5.88
N ALA A 55 -12.77 -9.09 6.09
CA ALA A 55 -12.31 -10.12 5.17
C ALA A 55 -12.94 -9.98 3.79
N SER A 56 -14.24 -9.66 3.75
CA SER A 56 -14.94 -9.42 2.48
C SER A 56 -14.38 -8.21 1.75
N LEU A 57 -14.08 -7.14 2.49
CA LEU A 57 -13.46 -5.94 1.91
C LEU A 57 -12.06 -6.25 1.38
N ALA A 58 -11.27 -6.98 2.13
CA ALA A 58 -9.93 -7.38 1.69
C ALA A 58 -10.00 -8.22 0.41
N GLU A 59 -10.88 -9.21 0.38
CA GLU A 59 -11.08 -10.06 -0.78
C GLU A 59 -11.49 -9.24 -2.01
N ALA A 60 -12.45 -8.33 -1.83
CA ALA A 60 -12.89 -7.44 -2.91
C ALA A 60 -11.75 -6.57 -3.43
N LEU A 61 -10.87 -6.11 -2.55
CA LEU A 61 -9.72 -5.29 -2.92
C LEU A 61 -8.54 -6.11 -3.44
N GLY A 62 -8.61 -7.44 -3.34
CA GLY A 62 -7.52 -8.30 -3.81
C GLY A 62 -6.31 -8.31 -2.90
N VAL A 63 -6.49 -8.04 -1.63
CA VAL A 63 -5.41 -8.03 -0.64
C VAL A 63 -5.74 -9.00 0.49
N SER A 64 -4.74 -9.33 1.30
CA SER A 64 -4.97 -10.16 2.47
C SER A 64 -5.62 -9.34 3.59
N LEU A 65 -6.31 -10.04 4.49
CA LEU A 65 -6.89 -9.37 5.66
C LEU A 65 -5.82 -8.63 6.46
N ALA A 66 -4.63 -9.21 6.58
CA ALA A 66 -3.52 -8.61 7.31
C ALA A 66 -3.12 -7.25 6.74
N GLU A 67 -3.24 -7.07 5.45
CA GLU A 67 -2.89 -5.79 4.81
C GLU A 67 -3.78 -4.65 5.22
N LEU A 68 -4.99 -4.93 5.69
CA LEU A 68 -5.88 -3.89 6.20
C LEU A 68 -5.38 -3.31 7.53
N PHE A 69 -4.54 -4.05 8.24
CA PHE A 69 -4.01 -3.65 9.53
C PHE A 69 -2.61 -3.05 9.44
N VAL A 70 -2.03 -3.04 8.23
CA VAL A 70 -0.69 -2.48 8.03
C VAL A 70 -0.77 -0.97 8.07
N GLU A 71 0.01 -0.37 8.97
CA GLU A 71 0.17 1.06 8.96
C GLU A 71 1.10 1.46 7.82
N PRO A 72 0.82 2.58 7.13
CA PRO A 72 1.86 3.24 6.38
C PRO A 72 2.85 3.78 7.42
N THR A 73 3.84 2.96 7.76
CA THR A 73 4.79 3.32 8.80
C THR A 73 5.76 4.36 8.30
N PRO A 74 6.27 5.19 9.21
CA PRO A 74 7.39 6.08 8.86
C PRO A 74 8.56 5.34 8.24
N GLN A 75 8.70 4.04 8.52
CA GLN A 75 9.75 3.20 7.94
C GLN A 75 9.60 3.06 6.44
N GLY A 76 8.38 2.87 5.94
CA GLY A 76 8.13 2.83 4.50
C GLY A 76 8.44 4.17 3.85
N THR A 77 8.00 5.26 4.47
CA THR A 77 8.30 6.61 4.02
C THR A 77 9.79 6.89 4.08
N HIS A 78 10.44 6.44 5.16
CA HIS A 78 11.87 6.62 5.33
C HIS A 78 12.64 5.85 4.24
N GLY A 79 12.22 4.64 3.93
CA GLY A 79 12.84 3.86 2.86
C GLY A 79 12.70 4.54 1.51
N GLU A 80 11.54 5.11 1.24
CA GLU A 80 11.33 5.85 0.00
C GLU A 80 12.20 7.09 -0.07
N GLU A 81 12.35 7.81 1.03
CA GLU A 81 13.24 8.98 1.07
C GLU A 81 14.69 8.61 0.84
N LEU A 82 15.15 7.49 1.42
CA LEU A 82 16.51 7.01 1.21
C LEU A 82 16.75 6.63 -0.24
N LEU A 83 15.74 6.08 -0.91
CA LEU A 83 15.85 5.63 -2.29
C LEU A 83 15.59 6.75 -3.30
N ARG A 84 15.06 7.89 -2.86
CA ARG A 84 14.72 8.99 -3.76
C ARG A 84 15.88 9.45 -4.63
N PRO A 85 17.10 9.68 -4.12
CA PRO A 85 18.22 10.08 -4.96
C PRO A 85 18.52 9.06 -6.06
N ILE A 86 18.39 7.78 -5.76
CA ILE A 86 18.60 6.71 -6.74
C ILE A 86 17.50 6.73 -7.80
N SER A 87 16.26 6.87 -7.38
CA SER A 87 15.11 6.95 -8.29
C SER A 87 15.20 8.15 -9.20
N GLU A 88 15.59 9.29 -8.66
CA GLU A 88 15.76 10.52 -9.44
C GLU A 88 16.89 10.38 -10.45
N PHE A 89 17.99 9.75 -10.05
CA PHE A 89 19.11 9.51 -10.96
C PHE A 89 18.68 8.62 -12.14
N VAL A 90 17.98 7.52 -11.84
CA VAL A 90 17.48 6.60 -12.87
C VAL A 90 16.55 7.34 -13.83
N ARG A 91 15.64 8.15 -13.29
CA ARG A 91 14.66 8.88 -14.09
C ARG A 91 15.31 9.98 -14.93
N SER A 92 16.21 10.77 -14.34
CA SER A 92 16.84 11.90 -15.02
C SER A 92 17.73 11.46 -16.16
N ARG A 93 18.35 10.27 -16.05
CA ARG A 93 19.21 9.70 -17.06
C ARG A 93 18.48 8.81 -18.04
N GLN A 94 17.18 8.60 -17.82
CA GLN A 94 16.35 7.74 -18.65
C GLN A 94 16.93 6.33 -18.79
N LEU A 95 17.38 5.79 -17.67
CA LEU A 95 17.99 4.47 -17.64
C LEU A 95 16.93 3.40 -17.87
N ASP A 96 17.26 2.42 -18.70
CA ASP A 96 16.37 1.27 -18.92
C ASP A 96 16.71 0.13 -17.97
N SER A 97 16.02 -1.00 -18.11
CA SER A 97 16.22 -2.14 -17.22
C SER A 97 17.64 -2.71 -17.31
N ARG A 98 18.29 -2.63 -18.48
CA ARG A 98 19.67 -3.08 -18.64
C ARG A 98 20.64 -2.19 -17.86
N ASP A 99 20.41 -0.89 -17.92
CA ASP A 99 21.22 0.07 -17.17
C ASP A 99 21.07 -0.12 -15.68
N VAL A 100 19.84 -0.38 -15.22
CA VAL A 100 19.58 -0.65 -13.80
C VAL A 100 20.27 -1.95 -13.36
N GLU A 101 20.28 -2.98 -14.20
CA GLU A 101 21.01 -4.21 -13.92
C GLU A 101 22.51 -3.96 -13.78
N LYS A 102 23.09 -3.10 -14.61
CA LYS A 102 24.49 -2.72 -14.48
C LYS A 102 24.76 -2.01 -13.16
N LEU A 103 23.86 -1.09 -12.77
CA LEU A 103 23.98 -0.39 -11.49
C LEU A 103 23.92 -1.36 -10.33
N LEU A 104 23.00 -2.32 -10.39
CA LEU A 104 22.87 -3.34 -9.33
C LEU A 104 24.10 -4.22 -9.27
N GLY A 105 24.68 -4.56 -10.42
CA GLY A 105 25.92 -5.33 -10.48
C GLY A 105 27.08 -4.62 -9.78
N VAL A 106 27.24 -3.33 -10.06
CA VAL A 106 28.26 -2.50 -9.42
C VAL A 106 28.00 -2.40 -7.92
N ALA A 107 26.75 -2.15 -7.52
CA ALA A 107 26.38 -2.04 -6.12
C ALA A 107 26.65 -3.34 -5.36
N ARG A 108 26.31 -4.47 -5.95
CA ARG A 108 26.58 -5.79 -5.34
C ARG A 108 28.08 -6.01 -5.15
N ALA A 109 28.88 -5.60 -6.12
CA ALA A 109 30.33 -5.71 -6.02
C ALA A 109 30.89 -4.82 -4.92
N MET A 110 30.36 -3.59 -4.81
CA MET A 110 30.80 -2.63 -3.80
C MET A 110 30.49 -3.08 -2.38
N PHE A 111 29.40 -3.79 -2.18
CA PHE A 111 28.92 -4.18 -0.85
C PHE A 111 29.03 -5.69 -0.60
N ALA A 112 29.77 -6.41 -1.46
CA ALA A 112 29.90 -7.86 -1.35
C ALA A 112 30.54 -8.30 -0.03
N THR A 113 31.53 -7.54 0.45
CA THR A 113 32.20 -7.83 1.72
C THR A 113 31.26 -7.69 2.92
N GLN A 114 30.31 -6.79 2.84
CA GLN A 114 29.31 -6.61 3.90
C GLN A 114 28.28 -7.73 3.90
N ALA A 115 27.96 -8.22 2.71
CA ALA A 115 27.00 -9.29 2.57
C ALA A 115 27.51 -10.65 3.05
N SER A 116 28.81 -10.82 3.14
CA SER A 116 29.43 -12.08 3.54
C SER A 116 29.58 -12.25 5.06
N VAL A 117 29.17 -11.27 5.83
CA VAL A 117 29.28 -11.31 7.30
C VAL A 117 28.09 -12.02 7.99
#